data_23bfc48d7dd953cc4306c3e19de44abd
#
_entry.id   23bfc48d7dd953cc4306c3e19de44abd
#
_cell.length_a   1.000
_cell.length_b   1.000
_cell.length_c   1.000
_cell.angle_alpha   90.00
_cell.angle_beta   90.00
_cell.angle_gamma   90.00
#
_symmetry.space_group_name_H-M   'P 1'
#
loop_
_entity.id
_entity.type
_entity.pdbx_description
1 polymer ?
#
loop_
_entity_poly.entity_id
_entity_poly.type
_entity_poly.pdbx_seq_one_letter_code
_entity_poly.pdbx_strand_id
1 'polypeptide(L)'
;MDIKINSAINFQRRLKPKEEGDYSAVLNQAKAKIGNTGKSILIVPTSSLPQEAQNNTGVGTLNQAESAKFFDFAKKYWGINEIQIQPVGQYHAWQGQYPIYSGTSMDLGNHMIDIKSHCTEEEFKEIVKSNGGKTSVNYPNIVEAFSAQEEILRKVYEREKNNPQFAIFKTQNSERLEPKALYRALREINHTHDYKKWNDTDKNLYSLPQAERERRITEIYKLKNKEIDFYKFKQFLAENDLKKAKDMLNQKGLKLNGDMICGLSYDEIWSHPKAFLEGKTIKWDLPALDLDSKEAEKLIREKVNTYAKRFDGFRIDASWIYVQPLNKDYGDKILNIIDDEVKKVKGKDFDLHNIMHEFVASVDDFNVYDGEKLKPYIDNRVKIYTSDWLADDWGTNKSFIERGWKPENFIIGATNHDSKPIKFNENQAKTLSKILGIPFEKLKDEKEFVKAKFTEPMMAYNNMLYFRDALANDGDKISADFEEKYFKNLENGKGFNPMDALEKAFKAKGLDKDEPELFNKIVKYRKILESKKGTHKKIALLAIGLGVLLSAGIVILNKTYKSKG
;
A
#
# COMPACT_ATOMS: atom_id res chain seq x y z
N MET A 1 12.92 3.69 -46.24
CA MET A 1 14.07 3.35 -45.40
C MET A 1 13.57 3.30 -43.98
N ASP A 2 13.02 2.14 -43.63
CA ASP A 2 12.37 1.95 -42.31
C ASP A 2 13.41 1.67 -41.24
N ILE A 3 13.64 2.64 -40.38
CA ILE A 3 14.45 2.44 -39.20
C ILE A 3 13.53 1.74 -38.15
N LYS A 4 13.56 0.41 -38.15
CA LYS A 4 13.05 -0.37 -37.03
C LYS A 4 13.95 -0.09 -35.83
N ILE A 5 13.50 0.82 -34.97
CA ILE A 5 14.08 0.94 -33.62
C ILE A 5 13.57 -0.25 -32.80
N ASN A 6 14.29 -1.36 -32.89
CA ASN A 6 14.17 -2.47 -31.97
C ASN A 6 14.86 -2.06 -30.64
N SER A 7 14.18 -1.27 -29.83
CA SER A 7 14.57 -1.05 -28.45
C SER A 7 13.96 -2.12 -27.52
N ALA A 8 14.20 -3.39 -27.84
CA ALA A 8 14.20 -4.41 -26.81
C ALA A 8 15.50 -4.20 -26.03
N ILE A 9 15.49 -3.30 -25.04
CA ILE A 9 16.52 -3.25 -24.02
C ILE A 9 16.46 -4.60 -23.32
N ASN A 10 17.36 -5.49 -23.68
CA ASN A 10 17.55 -6.77 -23.01
C ASN A 10 18.00 -6.47 -21.58
N PHE A 11 17.03 -6.35 -20.69
CA PHE A 11 17.24 -6.18 -19.26
C PHE A 11 17.98 -7.42 -18.77
N GLN A 12 19.29 -7.33 -18.56
CA GLN A 12 20.05 -8.44 -17.99
C GLN A 12 19.69 -8.55 -16.52
N ARG A 13 18.80 -9.49 -16.18
CA ARG A 13 18.44 -9.84 -14.80
C ARG A 13 19.72 -10.04 -13.97
N ARG A 14 19.72 -9.54 -12.73
CA ARG A 14 20.82 -9.73 -11.79
C ARG A 14 21.06 -11.20 -11.45
N LEU A 15 20.00 -11.95 -11.33
CA LEU A 15 20.03 -13.38 -11.10
C LEU A 15 19.62 -14.11 -12.37
N LYS A 16 20.32 -15.21 -12.69
CA LYS A 16 19.88 -16.15 -13.71
C LYS A 16 18.63 -16.91 -13.22
N PRO A 17 17.77 -17.47 -14.10
CA PRO A 17 16.54 -18.16 -13.67
C PRO A 17 16.76 -19.24 -12.60
N LYS A 18 17.85 -20.02 -12.70
CA LYS A 18 18.22 -21.02 -11.69
C LYS A 18 18.60 -20.37 -10.36
N GLU A 19 19.33 -19.26 -10.39
CA GLU A 19 19.73 -18.52 -9.18
C GLU A 19 18.56 -17.83 -8.50
N GLU A 20 17.50 -17.48 -9.25
CA GLU A 20 16.28 -16.89 -8.72
C GLU A 20 15.49 -17.86 -7.83
N GLY A 21 15.38 -19.13 -8.23
CA GLY A 21 14.76 -20.17 -7.41
C GLY A 21 15.55 -20.40 -6.11
N ASP A 22 16.85 -20.51 -6.21
CA ASP A 22 17.74 -20.66 -5.05
C ASP A 22 17.68 -19.44 -4.13
N TYR A 23 17.61 -18.22 -4.69
CA TYR A 23 17.47 -16.98 -3.93
C TYR A 23 16.19 -16.95 -3.09
N SER A 24 15.05 -17.27 -3.69
CA SER A 24 13.75 -17.29 -3.00
C SER A 24 13.71 -18.35 -1.91
N ALA A 25 14.31 -19.52 -2.15
CA ALA A 25 14.42 -20.58 -1.15
C ALA A 25 15.28 -20.14 0.04
N VAL A 26 16.43 -19.51 -0.21
CA VAL A 26 17.32 -18.97 0.84
C VAL A 26 16.63 -17.86 1.62
N LEU A 27 15.93 -16.94 0.94
CA LEU A 27 15.16 -15.86 1.59
C LEU A 27 14.13 -16.42 2.55
N ASN A 28 13.30 -17.36 2.11
CA ASN A 28 12.25 -17.94 2.93
C ASN A 28 12.80 -18.76 4.09
N GLN A 29 13.82 -19.58 3.86
CA GLN A 29 14.48 -20.37 4.90
C GLN A 29 15.11 -19.46 5.96
N ALA A 30 15.80 -18.40 5.54
CA ALA A 30 16.43 -17.46 6.44
C ALA A 30 15.40 -16.67 7.28
N LYS A 31 14.30 -16.22 6.65
CA LYS A 31 13.18 -15.59 7.37
C LYS A 31 12.62 -16.53 8.44
N ALA A 32 12.39 -17.79 8.11
CA ALA A 32 11.88 -18.79 9.06
C ALA A 32 12.84 -18.98 10.25
N LYS A 33 14.15 -19.06 10.00
CA LYS A 33 15.16 -19.24 11.05
C LYS A 33 15.22 -18.06 12.03
N ILE A 34 15.00 -16.84 11.57
CA ILE A 34 14.97 -15.67 12.46
C ILE A 34 13.60 -15.43 13.13
N GLY A 35 12.57 -16.23 12.79
CA GLY A 35 11.22 -16.11 13.35
C GLY A 35 10.28 -15.18 12.57
N ASN A 36 10.67 -14.69 11.39
CA ASN A 36 9.81 -13.91 10.50
C ASN A 36 8.97 -14.84 9.62
N THR A 37 7.90 -15.38 10.19
CA THR A 37 7.06 -16.41 9.53
C THR A 37 5.61 -15.96 9.29
N GLY A 38 5.26 -14.77 9.70
CA GLY A 38 3.93 -14.22 9.54
C GLY A 38 3.74 -13.38 8.26
N LYS A 39 3.10 -12.24 8.43
CA LYS A 39 2.83 -11.30 7.35
C LYS A 39 4.09 -10.55 6.94
N SER A 40 4.30 -10.44 5.63
CA SER A 40 5.26 -9.52 5.02
C SER A 40 4.50 -8.61 4.08
N ILE A 41 4.20 -7.41 4.55
CA ILE A 41 3.28 -6.47 3.91
C ILE A 41 4.08 -5.42 3.13
N LEU A 42 3.70 -5.18 1.87
CA LEU A 42 4.14 -4.02 1.12
C LEU A 42 3.02 -2.97 1.08
N ILE A 43 3.28 -1.80 1.62
CA ILE A 43 2.36 -0.65 1.54
C ILE A 43 2.66 0.13 0.27
N VAL A 44 1.63 0.38 -0.55
CA VAL A 44 1.74 1.13 -1.80
C VAL A 44 0.46 1.91 -2.13
N PRO A 45 0.56 3.20 -2.52
CA PRO A 45 -0.57 3.92 -3.08
C PRO A 45 -0.85 3.40 -4.50
N THR A 46 -2.10 3.11 -4.83
CA THR A 46 -2.48 2.61 -6.16
C THR A 46 -2.09 3.57 -7.28
N SER A 47 -2.31 4.87 -7.06
CA SER A 47 -1.97 5.94 -8.00
C SER A 47 -0.46 6.02 -8.31
N SER A 48 0.39 5.50 -7.43
CA SER A 48 1.86 5.51 -7.59
C SER A 48 2.39 4.31 -8.38
N LEU A 49 1.56 3.32 -8.68
CA LEU A 49 1.98 2.11 -9.40
C LEU A 49 2.57 2.42 -10.77
N PRO A 50 3.52 1.60 -11.26
CA PRO A 50 4.25 1.89 -12.49
C PRO A 50 3.38 1.77 -13.73
N GLN A 51 3.69 2.59 -14.73
CA GLN A 51 3.08 2.57 -16.05
C GLN A 51 4.18 2.65 -17.12
N GLU A 52 3.99 2.02 -18.26
CA GLU A 52 4.82 2.25 -19.43
C GLU A 52 4.72 3.71 -19.89
N ALA A 53 5.82 4.30 -20.36
CA ALA A 53 5.86 5.70 -20.78
C ALA A 53 4.83 6.03 -21.85
N GLN A 54 4.65 5.14 -22.85
CA GLN A 54 3.69 5.29 -23.95
C GLN A 54 2.23 5.10 -23.51
N ASN A 55 1.99 4.56 -22.33
CA ASN A 55 0.66 4.26 -21.77
C ASN A 55 0.39 5.05 -20.48
N ASN A 56 1.13 6.13 -20.25
CA ASN A 56 1.06 6.87 -18.99
C ASN A 56 -0.16 7.79 -18.95
N THR A 57 -1.13 7.42 -18.12
CA THR A 57 -2.35 8.21 -17.86
C THR A 57 -2.21 9.22 -16.72
N GLY A 58 -1.03 9.32 -16.09
CA GLY A 58 -0.78 10.18 -14.93
C GLY A 58 -1.02 9.48 -13.58
N VAL A 59 -1.82 8.44 -13.54
CA VAL A 59 -2.10 7.63 -12.33
C VAL A 59 -2.01 6.14 -12.65
N GLY A 60 -1.30 5.40 -11.79
CA GLY A 60 -1.25 3.94 -11.88
C GLY A 60 -2.55 3.29 -11.41
N THR A 61 -2.77 2.05 -11.84
CA THR A 61 -3.85 1.19 -11.36
C THR A 61 -3.33 -0.22 -11.06
N LEU A 62 -4.09 -0.96 -10.25
CA LEU A 62 -3.69 -2.32 -9.85
C LEU A 62 -3.64 -3.32 -11.02
N ASN A 63 -4.47 -3.12 -12.05
CA ASN A 63 -4.68 -4.09 -13.14
C ASN A 63 -3.69 -3.96 -14.30
N GLN A 64 -2.82 -2.94 -14.30
CA GLN A 64 -1.87 -2.75 -15.39
C GLN A 64 -0.73 -3.77 -15.35
N ALA A 65 -0.20 -4.12 -16.52
CA ALA A 65 0.87 -5.10 -16.68
C ALA A 65 2.12 -4.72 -15.86
N GLU A 66 2.48 -3.44 -15.82
CA GLU A 66 3.64 -2.96 -15.06
C GLU A 66 3.42 -3.07 -13.54
N SER A 67 2.18 -2.88 -13.07
CA SER A 67 1.81 -3.13 -11.67
C SER A 67 1.97 -4.61 -11.31
N ALA A 68 1.52 -5.51 -12.19
CA ALA A 68 1.70 -6.95 -12.00
C ALA A 68 3.17 -7.37 -11.96
N LYS A 69 4.03 -6.77 -12.81
CA LYS A 69 5.50 -6.98 -12.78
C LYS A 69 6.11 -6.48 -11.47
N PHE A 70 5.66 -5.32 -10.98
CA PHE A 70 6.13 -4.77 -9.71
C PHE A 70 5.76 -5.69 -8.52
N PHE A 71 4.56 -6.24 -8.49
CA PHE A 71 4.16 -7.17 -7.44
C PHE A 71 4.93 -8.50 -7.50
N ASP A 72 5.19 -9.03 -8.70
CA ASP A 72 6.05 -10.21 -8.88
C ASP A 72 7.48 -9.94 -8.40
N PHE A 73 8.00 -8.75 -8.69
CA PHE A 73 9.29 -8.29 -8.21
C PHE A 73 9.34 -8.21 -6.68
N ALA A 74 8.36 -7.56 -6.05
CA ALA A 74 8.29 -7.42 -4.60
C ALA A 74 8.18 -8.78 -3.90
N LYS A 75 7.33 -9.67 -4.41
CA LYS A 75 7.24 -11.05 -3.92
C LYS A 75 8.57 -11.77 -4.00
N LYS A 76 9.23 -11.71 -5.15
CA LYS A 76 10.45 -12.44 -5.45
C LYS A 76 11.65 -11.91 -4.68
N TYR A 77 11.90 -10.60 -4.76
CA TYR A 77 13.12 -9.98 -4.21
C TYR A 77 12.98 -9.57 -2.75
N TRP A 78 11.78 -9.22 -2.28
CA TRP A 78 11.57 -8.76 -0.91
C TRP A 78 10.85 -9.78 -0.02
N GLY A 79 10.37 -10.88 -0.60
CA GLY A 79 9.64 -11.92 0.14
C GLY A 79 8.30 -11.45 0.68
N ILE A 80 7.64 -10.53 -0.07
CA ILE A 80 6.31 -10.01 0.28
C ILE A 80 5.26 -11.09 0.02
N ASN A 81 4.29 -11.20 0.91
CA ASN A 81 3.13 -12.10 0.78
C ASN A 81 1.78 -11.36 0.83
N GLU A 82 1.78 -10.08 1.21
CA GLU A 82 0.57 -9.25 1.27
C GLU A 82 0.85 -7.85 0.71
N ILE A 83 -0.08 -7.32 -0.07
CA ILE A 83 -0.06 -5.94 -0.57
C ILE A 83 -1.11 -5.16 0.21
N GLN A 84 -0.73 -4.07 0.84
CA GLN A 84 -1.66 -3.11 1.44
C GLN A 84 -1.69 -1.86 0.57
N ILE A 85 -2.88 -1.53 0.07
CA ILE A 85 -3.09 -0.26 -0.63
C ILE A 85 -3.59 0.80 0.33
N GLN A 86 -3.28 2.06 0.02
CA GLN A 86 -3.78 3.21 0.78
C GLN A 86 -5.29 3.39 0.59
N PRO A 87 -5.94 4.30 1.35
CA PRO A 87 -7.38 4.50 1.27
C PRO A 87 -7.88 4.66 -0.16
N VAL A 88 -8.91 3.89 -0.51
CA VAL A 88 -9.41 3.74 -1.89
C VAL A 88 -10.49 4.74 -2.28
N GLY A 89 -10.86 5.64 -1.38
CA GLY A 89 -11.94 6.59 -1.61
C GLY A 89 -11.60 7.68 -2.62
N GLN A 90 -12.60 8.48 -2.97
CA GLN A 90 -12.46 9.56 -3.93
C GLN A 90 -11.51 10.63 -3.39
N TYR A 91 -10.50 10.99 -4.18
CA TYR A 91 -9.65 12.14 -3.89
C TYR A 91 -10.37 13.45 -4.23
N HIS A 92 -10.08 14.49 -3.45
CA HIS A 92 -10.54 15.83 -3.73
C HIS A 92 -9.36 16.72 -4.15
N ALA A 93 -9.52 17.50 -5.20
CA ALA A 93 -8.48 18.37 -5.75
C ALA A 93 -7.91 19.37 -4.72
N TRP A 94 -8.71 19.76 -3.72
CA TRP A 94 -8.30 20.69 -2.66
C TRP A 94 -7.43 20.05 -1.55
N GLN A 95 -7.29 18.71 -1.52
CA GLN A 95 -6.44 18.01 -0.55
C GLN A 95 -4.95 18.05 -0.87
N GLY A 96 -4.56 18.79 -1.91
CA GLY A 96 -3.17 18.94 -2.33
C GLY A 96 -2.66 17.81 -3.21
N GLN A 97 -1.35 17.78 -3.44
CA GLN A 97 -0.70 16.84 -4.36
C GLN A 97 -0.53 15.43 -3.76
N TYR A 98 -0.85 15.25 -2.48
CA TYR A 98 -0.64 14.00 -1.75
C TYR A 98 -1.95 13.41 -1.26
N PRO A 99 -2.61 12.60 -2.05
CA PRO A 99 -3.89 12.01 -1.66
C PRO A 99 -3.70 10.75 -0.81
N ILE A 100 -3.04 10.89 0.33
CA ILE A 100 -2.95 9.80 1.32
C ILE A 100 -4.33 9.61 1.96
N TYR A 101 -5.10 10.70 2.06
CA TYR A 101 -6.38 10.70 2.74
C TYR A 101 -7.52 10.75 1.74
N SER A 102 -8.46 9.83 1.91
CA SER A 102 -9.67 9.78 1.10
C SER A 102 -10.71 10.81 1.58
N GLY A 103 -11.34 11.49 0.63
CA GLY A 103 -12.49 12.37 0.90
C GLY A 103 -13.79 11.61 1.08
N THR A 104 -13.80 10.29 0.83
CA THR A 104 -14.96 9.40 1.01
C THR A 104 -14.55 8.14 1.76
N SER A 105 -15.44 7.63 2.61
CA SER A 105 -15.14 6.51 3.50
C SER A 105 -15.44 5.14 2.92
N MET A 106 -16.41 5.03 2.02
CA MET A 106 -16.87 3.77 1.43
C MET A 106 -16.88 3.75 -0.10
N ASP A 107 -16.88 4.91 -0.77
CA ASP A 107 -16.84 4.97 -2.22
C ASP A 107 -15.44 4.63 -2.75
N LEU A 108 -15.40 4.13 -3.97
CA LEU A 108 -14.14 3.97 -4.70
C LEU A 108 -13.85 5.22 -5.54
N GLY A 109 -12.60 5.67 -5.50
CA GLY A 109 -12.13 6.76 -6.34
C GLY A 109 -11.87 6.34 -7.79
N ASN A 110 -11.79 7.33 -8.69
CA ASN A 110 -11.50 7.08 -10.11
C ASN A 110 -10.16 6.36 -10.34
N HIS A 111 -9.19 6.50 -9.42
CA HIS A 111 -7.90 5.78 -9.47
C HIS A 111 -8.03 4.27 -9.29
N MET A 112 -9.21 3.77 -8.93
CA MET A 112 -9.51 2.34 -8.84
C MET A 112 -10.05 1.77 -10.16
N ILE A 113 -10.34 2.63 -11.14
CA ILE A 113 -10.83 2.23 -12.46
C ILE A 113 -9.62 2.01 -13.39
N ASP A 114 -9.50 0.82 -13.97
CA ASP A 114 -8.57 0.58 -15.06
C ASP A 114 -9.14 1.11 -16.36
N ILE A 115 -8.96 2.41 -16.59
CA ILE A 115 -9.57 3.10 -17.73
C ILE A 115 -9.23 2.45 -19.07
N LYS A 116 -8.03 1.86 -19.20
CA LYS A 116 -7.59 1.20 -20.42
C LYS A 116 -8.50 0.01 -20.82
N SER A 117 -9.03 -0.70 -19.86
CA SER A 117 -9.89 -1.86 -20.11
C SER A 117 -11.34 -1.49 -20.50
N HIS A 118 -11.71 -0.22 -20.42
CA HIS A 118 -13.07 0.27 -20.68
C HIS A 118 -13.20 1.18 -21.89
N CYS A 119 -12.12 1.80 -22.34
CA CYS A 119 -12.12 2.74 -23.46
C CYS A 119 -11.57 2.14 -24.76
N THR A 120 -11.81 2.79 -25.89
CA THR A 120 -11.18 2.44 -27.16
C THR A 120 -9.71 2.86 -27.19
N GLU A 121 -8.93 2.34 -28.15
CA GLU A 121 -7.52 2.74 -28.30
C GLU A 121 -7.37 4.25 -28.60
N GLU A 122 -8.31 4.83 -29.36
CA GLU A 122 -8.33 6.27 -29.66
C GLU A 122 -8.59 7.09 -28.40
N GLU A 123 -9.62 6.71 -27.63
CA GLU A 123 -9.95 7.35 -26.35
C GLU A 123 -8.79 7.24 -25.34
N PHE A 124 -8.13 6.08 -25.31
CA PHE A 124 -6.96 5.88 -24.46
C PHE A 124 -5.79 6.79 -24.86
N LYS A 125 -5.53 6.93 -26.16
CA LYS A 125 -4.53 7.86 -26.69
C LYS A 125 -4.85 9.32 -26.34
N GLU A 126 -6.13 9.72 -26.33
CA GLU A 126 -6.55 11.06 -25.88
C GLU A 126 -6.14 11.30 -24.43
N ILE A 127 -6.38 10.33 -23.53
CA ILE A 127 -5.98 10.42 -22.10
C ILE A 127 -4.46 10.55 -21.97
N VAL A 128 -3.71 9.67 -22.63
CA VAL A 128 -2.23 9.68 -22.58
C VAL A 128 -1.68 11.01 -23.11
N LYS A 129 -2.25 11.53 -24.21
CA LYS A 129 -1.87 12.83 -24.79
C LYS A 129 -2.16 13.98 -23.83
N SER A 130 -3.30 13.99 -23.15
CA SER A 130 -3.69 15.01 -22.17
C SER A 130 -2.72 15.05 -21.00
N ASN A 131 -2.15 13.91 -20.64
CA ASN A 131 -1.12 13.78 -19.60
C ASN A 131 0.31 13.99 -20.14
N GLY A 132 0.45 14.30 -21.44
CA GLY A 132 1.72 14.30 -22.16
C GLY A 132 2.85 15.08 -21.49
N GLY A 133 4.07 14.50 -21.53
CA GLY A 133 5.30 15.11 -21.01
C GLY A 133 5.47 15.12 -19.50
N LYS A 134 4.43 14.84 -18.72
CA LYS A 134 4.51 14.78 -17.25
C LYS A 134 4.95 13.43 -16.70
N THR A 135 5.54 12.58 -17.54
CA THR A 135 6.07 11.26 -17.15
C THR A 135 7.25 11.34 -16.19
N SER A 136 7.88 12.49 -16.08
CA SER A 136 9.06 12.73 -15.23
C SER A 136 8.73 13.28 -13.84
N VAL A 137 7.46 13.56 -13.51
CA VAL A 137 7.10 14.03 -12.17
C VAL A 137 7.16 12.88 -11.17
N ASN A 138 7.68 13.19 -10.00
CA ASN A 138 7.83 12.23 -8.91
C ASN A 138 6.51 11.85 -8.22
N TYR A 139 5.42 12.56 -8.54
CA TYR A 139 4.10 12.38 -7.96
C TYR A 139 3.08 12.03 -9.03
N PRO A 140 2.02 11.28 -8.70
CA PRO A 140 0.89 11.08 -9.61
C PRO A 140 0.26 12.43 -9.99
N ASN A 141 -0.08 12.58 -11.29
CA ASN A 141 -0.76 13.78 -11.78
C ASN A 141 -2.28 13.59 -11.69
N ILE A 142 -2.81 13.63 -10.48
CA ILE A 142 -4.18 13.20 -10.18
C ILE A 142 -5.23 14.13 -10.80
N VAL A 143 -5.03 15.44 -10.71
CA VAL A 143 -6.05 16.42 -11.13
C VAL A 143 -6.28 16.36 -12.63
N GLU A 144 -5.22 16.46 -13.41
CA GLU A 144 -5.30 16.44 -14.88
C GLU A 144 -5.70 15.05 -15.39
N ALA A 145 -5.16 13.99 -14.78
CA ALA A 145 -5.50 12.62 -15.13
C ALA A 145 -6.99 12.33 -14.92
N PHE A 146 -7.56 12.73 -13.79
CA PHE A 146 -8.97 12.49 -13.52
C PHE A 146 -9.88 13.36 -14.37
N SER A 147 -9.48 14.59 -14.72
CA SER A 147 -10.24 15.44 -15.64
C SER A 147 -10.32 14.81 -17.04
N ALA A 148 -9.20 14.33 -17.56
CA ALA A 148 -9.15 13.63 -18.84
C ALA A 148 -9.94 12.31 -18.83
N GLN A 149 -9.81 11.53 -17.76
CA GLN A 149 -10.53 10.27 -17.60
C GLN A 149 -12.04 10.47 -17.44
N GLU A 150 -12.49 11.53 -16.75
CA GLU A 150 -13.91 11.81 -16.54
C GLU A 150 -14.67 12.01 -17.86
N GLU A 151 -14.06 12.71 -18.82
CA GLU A 151 -14.65 12.90 -20.15
C GLU A 151 -14.79 11.58 -20.90
N ILE A 152 -13.76 10.75 -20.88
CA ILE A 152 -13.80 9.43 -21.50
C ILE A 152 -14.79 8.50 -20.81
N LEU A 153 -14.83 8.49 -19.47
CA LEU A 153 -15.80 7.70 -18.72
C LEU A 153 -17.26 8.07 -19.04
N ARG A 154 -17.54 9.34 -19.40
CA ARG A 154 -18.87 9.73 -19.90
C ARG A 154 -19.17 9.09 -21.25
N LYS A 155 -18.21 9.02 -22.17
CA LYS A 155 -18.37 8.30 -23.44
C LYS A 155 -18.60 6.80 -23.20
N VAL A 156 -17.84 6.19 -22.31
CA VAL A 156 -18.03 4.78 -21.89
C VAL A 156 -19.42 4.56 -21.31
N TYR A 157 -19.86 5.43 -20.40
CA TYR A 157 -21.19 5.36 -19.80
C TYR A 157 -22.31 5.40 -20.85
N GLU A 158 -22.26 6.30 -21.83
CA GLU A 158 -23.29 6.39 -22.88
C GLU A 158 -23.36 5.08 -23.71
N ARG A 159 -22.25 4.37 -23.88
CA ARG A 159 -22.22 3.06 -24.57
C ARG A 159 -22.75 1.92 -23.68
N GLU A 160 -22.47 1.95 -22.37
CA GLU A 160 -22.68 0.81 -21.48
C GLU A 160 -23.80 1.01 -20.45
N LYS A 161 -24.48 2.15 -20.42
CA LYS A 161 -25.54 2.45 -19.42
C LYS A 161 -26.69 1.42 -19.39
N ASN A 162 -26.89 0.67 -20.47
CA ASN A 162 -27.89 -0.38 -20.57
C ASN A 162 -27.33 -1.79 -20.28
N ASN A 163 -26.10 -1.90 -19.79
CA ASN A 163 -25.49 -3.17 -19.43
C ASN A 163 -26.30 -3.87 -18.31
N PRO A 164 -26.77 -5.11 -18.51
CA PRO A 164 -27.55 -5.83 -17.51
C PRO A 164 -26.82 -5.99 -16.16
N GLN A 165 -25.49 -6.16 -16.18
CA GLN A 165 -24.71 -6.30 -14.94
C GLN A 165 -24.71 -4.98 -14.15
N PHE A 166 -24.70 -3.83 -14.85
CA PHE A 166 -24.83 -2.54 -14.18
C PHE A 166 -26.21 -2.36 -13.55
N ALA A 167 -27.29 -2.83 -14.22
CA ALA A 167 -28.63 -2.80 -13.63
C ALA A 167 -28.71 -3.65 -12.34
N ILE A 168 -28.15 -4.87 -12.38
CA ILE A 168 -28.06 -5.75 -11.21
C ILE A 168 -27.25 -5.08 -10.08
N PHE A 169 -26.09 -4.50 -10.41
CA PHE A 169 -25.25 -3.82 -9.44
C PHE A 169 -25.98 -2.66 -8.75
N LYS A 170 -26.71 -1.83 -9.50
CA LYS A 170 -27.52 -0.72 -8.93
C LYS A 170 -28.54 -1.24 -7.92
N THR A 171 -29.24 -2.32 -8.26
CA THR A 171 -30.25 -2.90 -7.37
C THR A 171 -29.63 -3.47 -6.10
N GLN A 172 -28.55 -4.23 -6.23
CA GLN A 172 -27.88 -4.88 -5.11
C GLN A 172 -27.18 -3.90 -4.15
N ASN A 173 -26.82 -2.71 -4.63
CA ASN A 173 -26.10 -1.69 -3.87
C ASN A 173 -26.91 -0.41 -3.66
N SER A 174 -28.23 -0.45 -3.88
CA SER A 174 -29.08 0.75 -3.84
C SER A 174 -29.01 1.47 -2.50
N GLU A 175 -29.06 0.75 -1.38
CA GLU A 175 -29.03 1.33 -0.03
C GLU A 175 -27.76 2.16 0.20
N ARG A 176 -26.60 1.66 -0.24
CA ARG A 176 -25.31 2.35 -0.11
C ARG A 176 -25.13 3.48 -1.13
N LEU A 177 -25.51 3.25 -2.38
CA LEU A 177 -25.21 4.17 -3.48
C LEU A 177 -26.17 5.34 -3.58
N GLU A 178 -27.43 5.15 -3.21
CA GLU A 178 -28.47 6.16 -3.38
C GLU A 178 -28.17 7.46 -2.61
N PRO A 179 -27.91 7.42 -1.29
CA PRO A 179 -27.62 8.63 -0.53
C PRO A 179 -26.43 9.41 -1.09
N LYS A 180 -25.41 8.69 -1.49
CA LYS A 180 -24.15 9.26 -2.03
C LYS A 180 -24.36 9.91 -3.39
N ALA A 181 -25.13 9.28 -4.27
CA ALA A 181 -25.48 9.82 -5.57
C ALA A 181 -26.34 11.10 -5.44
N LEU A 182 -27.32 11.09 -4.54
CA LEU A 182 -28.13 12.26 -4.23
C LEU A 182 -27.32 13.41 -3.64
N TYR A 183 -26.39 13.10 -2.71
CA TYR A 183 -25.49 14.12 -2.15
C TYR A 183 -24.69 14.82 -3.24
N ARG A 184 -24.14 14.08 -4.22
CA ARG A 184 -23.40 14.65 -5.34
C ARG A 184 -24.30 15.51 -6.24
N ALA A 185 -25.49 15.04 -6.55
CA ALA A 185 -26.46 15.82 -7.34
C ALA A 185 -26.85 17.13 -6.62
N LEU A 186 -27.05 17.07 -5.31
CA LEU A 186 -27.40 18.24 -4.50
C LEU A 186 -26.26 19.25 -4.35
N ARG A 187 -25.00 18.80 -4.32
CA ARG A 187 -23.83 19.68 -4.39
C ARG A 187 -23.85 20.56 -5.64
N GLU A 188 -24.22 19.98 -6.78
CA GLU A 188 -24.36 20.74 -8.04
C GLU A 188 -25.57 21.66 -8.02
N ILE A 189 -26.73 21.19 -7.52
CA ILE A 189 -27.95 21.99 -7.43
C ILE A 189 -27.77 23.20 -6.51
N ASN A 190 -27.10 23.01 -5.36
CA ASN A 190 -26.87 24.06 -4.37
C ASN A 190 -25.56 24.85 -4.60
N HIS A 191 -24.78 24.52 -5.64
CA HIS A 191 -23.50 25.18 -6.01
C HIS A 191 -22.49 25.27 -4.84
N THR A 192 -22.51 24.34 -3.89
CA THR A 192 -21.57 24.29 -2.77
C THR A 192 -21.32 22.88 -2.28
N HIS A 193 -20.07 22.61 -1.86
CA HIS A 193 -19.65 21.35 -1.24
C HIS A 193 -20.10 21.20 0.21
N ASP A 194 -20.36 22.29 0.87
CA ASP A 194 -20.77 22.33 2.28
C ASP A 194 -22.28 22.18 2.39
N TYR A 195 -22.75 20.97 2.70
CA TYR A 195 -24.19 20.69 2.82
C TYR A 195 -24.89 21.55 3.90
N LYS A 196 -24.15 22.06 4.89
CA LYS A 196 -24.69 22.94 5.94
C LYS A 196 -25.18 24.28 5.37
N LYS A 197 -24.67 24.65 4.18
CA LYS A 197 -25.06 25.88 3.45
C LYS A 197 -26.15 25.66 2.39
N TRP A 198 -26.61 24.41 2.21
CA TRP A 198 -27.72 24.13 1.29
C TRP A 198 -29.02 24.72 1.80
N ASN A 199 -30.02 24.83 0.92
CA ASN A 199 -31.38 25.18 1.36
C ASN A 199 -31.87 24.18 2.41
N ASP A 200 -32.85 24.60 3.24
CA ASP A 200 -33.27 23.81 4.40
C ASP A 200 -33.87 22.45 4.04
N THR A 201 -34.54 22.32 2.91
CA THR A 201 -35.09 21.06 2.42
C THR A 201 -33.96 20.08 2.08
N ASP A 202 -32.96 20.51 1.31
CA ASP A 202 -31.87 19.66 0.86
C ASP A 202 -30.92 19.32 2.02
N LYS A 203 -30.61 20.29 2.87
CA LYS A 203 -29.79 20.10 4.06
C LYS A 203 -30.37 19.04 5.00
N ASN A 204 -31.69 19.04 5.18
CA ASN A 204 -32.39 18.18 6.13
C ASN A 204 -33.11 17.00 5.46
N LEU A 205 -32.81 16.66 4.22
CA LEU A 205 -33.56 15.68 3.40
C LEU A 205 -33.88 14.38 4.15
N TYR A 206 -32.92 13.82 4.88
CA TYR A 206 -33.09 12.56 5.61
C TYR A 206 -33.80 12.71 6.96
N SER A 207 -34.04 13.95 7.40
CA SER A 207 -34.85 14.27 8.58
C SER A 207 -36.29 14.64 8.23
N LEU A 208 -36.60 14.82 6.94
CA LEU A 208 -37.96 15.15 6.48
C LEU A 208 -38.93 13.96 6.67
N PRO A 209 -40.24 14.24 6.83
CA PRO A 209 -41.28 13.22 6.69
C PRO A 209 -41.14 12.46 5.37
N GLN A 210 -41.47 11.16 5.40
CA GLN A 210 -41.25 10.27 4.26
C GLN A 210 -41.81 10.80 2.94
N ALA A 211 -43.05 11.25 2.93
CA ALA A 211 -43.72 11.76 1.72
C ALA A 211 -43.01 13.01 1.13
N GLU A 212 -42.55 13.91 1.99
CA GLU A 212 -41.81 15.10 1.55
C GLU A 212 -40.43 14.73 1.00
N ARG A 213 -39.74 13.82 1.66
CA ARG A 213 -38.45 13.27 1.21
C ARG A 213 -38.57 12.61 -0.15
N GLU A 214 -39.55 11.72 -0.34
CA GLU A 214 -39.79 11.02 -1.60
C GLU A 214 -40.12 11.99 -2.75
N ARG A 215 -40.93 13.02 -2.47
CA ARG A 215 -41.23 14.08 -3.45
C ARG A 215 -39.94 14.80 -3.85
N ARG A 216 -39.13 15.22 -2.88
CA ARG A 216 -37.87 15.92 -3.16
C ARG A 216 -36.89 15.05 -3.92
N ILE A 217 -36.71 13.78 -3.57
CA ILE A 217 -35.90 12.82 -4.30
C ILE A 217 -36.37 12.71 -5.76
N THR A 218 -37.66 12.64 -5.99
CA THR A 218 -38.25 12.60 -7.35
C THR A 218 -37.89 13.87 -8.15
N GLU A 219 -37.91 15.04 -7.52
CA GLU A 219 -37.50 16.30 -8.17
C GLU A 219 -36.00 16.29 -8.52
N ILE A 220 -35.15 15.82 -7.60
CA ILE A 220 -33.70 15.68 -7.83
C ILE A 220 -33.42 14.76 -9.02
N TYR A 221 -34.12 13.63 -9.11
CA TYR A 221 -34.01 12.71 -10.25
C TYR A 221 -34.44 13.34 -11.58
N LYS A 222 -35.52 14.13 -11.58
CA LYS A 222 -35.93 14.86 -12.79
C LYS A 222 -34.84 15.82 -13.28
N LEU A 223 -34.09 16.42 -12.38
CA LEU A 223 -33.06 17.41 -12.69
C LEU A 223 -31.69 16.78 -13.03
N LYS A 224 -31.32 15.68 -12.37
CA LYS A 224 -29.94 15.16 -12.33
C LYS A 224 -29.82 13.65 -12.54
N ASN A 225 -30.81 13.01 -13.16
CA ASN A 225 -30.81 11.56 -13.34
C ASN A 225 -29.53 11.03 -14.02
N LYS A 226 -29.05 11.71 -15.06
CA LYS A 226 -27.82 11.29 -15.76
C LYS A 226 -26.59 11.33 -14.86
N GLU A 227 -26.44 12.34 -14.03
CA GLU A 227 -25.30 12.50 -13.13
C GLU A 227 -25.35 11.46 -12.00
N ILE A 228 -26.56 11.20 -11.46
CA ILE A 228 -26.80 10.16 -10.46
C ILE A 228 -26.43 8.78 -11.02
N ASP A 229 -26.90 8.46 -12.22
CA ASP A 229 -26.64 7.16 -12.86
C ASP A 229 -25.16 7.01 -13.28
N PHE A 230 -24.56 8.07 -13.79
CA PHE A 230 -23.15 8.10 -14.13
C PHE A 230 -22.23 7.90 -12.89
N TYR A 231 -22.58 8.51 -11.76
CA TYR A 231 -21.85 8.23 -10.51
C TYR A 231 -21.93 6.74 -10.14
N LYS A 232 -23.13 6.14 -10.18
CA LYS A 232 -23.33 4.72 -9.91
C LYS A 232 -22.56 3.83 -10.88
N PHE A 233 -22.48 4.26 -12.15
CA PHE A 233 -21.70 3.56 -13.18
C PHE A 233 -20.20 3.55 -12.88
N LYS A 234 -19.62 4.68 -12.44
CA LYS A 234 -18.21 4.73 -12.03
C LYS A 234 -17.94 3.79 -10.85
N GLN A 235 -18.84 3.71 -9.87
CA GLN A 235 -18.72 2.75 -8.77
C GLN A 235 -18.78 1.30 -9.27
N PHE A 236 -19.64 0.99 -10.24
CA PHE A 236 -19.71 -0.32 -10.87
C PHE A 236 -18.39 -0.72 -11.54
N LEU A 237 -17.79 0.17 -12.32
CA LEU A 237 -16.49 -0.09 -12.95
C LEU A 237 -15.39 -0.29 -11.90
N ALA A 238 -15.30 0.59 -10.92
CA ALA A 238 -14.27 0.52 -9.89
C ALA A 238 -14.36 -0.76 -9.02
N GLU A 239 -15.57 -1.20 -8.65
CA GLU A 239 -15.78 -2.46 -7.91
C GLU A 239 -15.35 -3.68 -8.73
N ASN A 240 -15.68 -3.70 -10.02
CA ASN A 240 -15.30 -4.79 -10.91
C ASN A 240 -13.78 -4.86 -11.09
N ASP A 241 -13.13 -3.70 -11.28
CA ASP A 241 -11.70 -3.65 -11.49
C ASP A 241 -10.92 -3.97 -10.22
N LEU A 242 -11.39 -3.53 -9.05
CA LEU A 242 -10.81 -3.92 -7.78
C LEU A 242 -10.93 -5.44 -7.55
N LYS A 243 -12.08 -6.03 -7.90
CA LYS A 243 -12.26 -7.49 -7.83
C LYS A 243 -11.27 -8.22 -8.73
N LYS A 244 -11.12 -7.79 -10.00
CA LYS A 244 -10.14 -8.37 -10.95
C LYS A 244 -8.71 -8.27 -10.41
N ALA A 245 -8.35 -7.11 -9.83
CA ALA A 245 -7.04 -6.88 -9.22
C ALA A 245 -6.78 -7.84 -8.06
N LYS A 246 -7.76 -8.01 -7.17
CA LYS A 246 -7.66 -8.96 -6.06
C LYS A 246 -7.50 -10.39 -6.57
N ASP A 247 -8.31 -10.81 -7.53
CA ASP A 247 -8.24 -12.15 -8.11
C ASP A 247 -6.86 -12.41 -8.76
N MET A 248 -6.31 -11.42 -9.47
CA MET A 248 -4.95 -11.48 -10.07
C MET A 248 -3.86 -11.63 -8.99
N LEU A 249 -3.92 -10.84 -7.92
CA LEU A 249 -2.97 -10.94 -6.82
C LEU A 249 -3.06 -12.28 -6.10
N ASN A 250 -4.28 -12.76 -5.85
CA ASN A 250 -4.51 -14.06 -5.22
C ASN A 250 -3.99 -15.23 -6.07
N GLN A 251 -4.13 -15.18 -7.39
CA GLN A 251 -3.51 -16.16 -8.31
C GLN A 251 -1.99 -16.14 -8.24
N LYS A 252 -1.38 -14.99 -7.93
CA LYS A 252 0.06 -14.87 -7.67
C LYS A 252 0.45 -15.31 -6.24
N GLY A 253 -0.51 -15.72 -5.41
CA GLY A 253 -0.29 -16.04 -4.00
C GLY A 253 0.05 -14.82 -3.14
N LEU A 254 -0.50 -13.66 -3.51
CA LEU A 254 -0.44 -12.42 -2.74
C LEU A 254 -1.85 -12.07 -2.23
N LYS A 255 -1.97 -11.64 -0.98
CA LYS A 255 -3.23 -11.09 -0.46
C LYS A 255 -3.31 -9.60 -0.75
N LEU A 256 -4.52 -9.10 -1.00
CA LEU A 256 -4.81 -7.67 -1.14
C LEU A 256 -5.49 -7.14 0.13
N ASN A 257 -4.83 -6.24 0.83
CA ASN A 257 -5.36 -5.57 2.01
C ASN A 257 -5.74 -4.12 1.70
N GLY A 258 -6.88 -3.70 2.25
CA GLY A 258 -7.33 -2.31 2.22
C GLY A 258 -6.81 -1.49 3.40
N ASP A 259 -7.05 -0.20 3.33
CA ASP A 259 -6.82 0.74 4.43
C ASP A 259 -8.14 1.48 4.71
N MET A 260 -8.78 1.15 5.84
CA MET A 260 -10.05 1.71 6.24
C MET A 260 -9.83 2.96 7.09
N ILE A 261 -10.11 4.13 6.50
CA ILE A 261 -9.96 5.42 7.19
C ILE A 261 -10.80 5.49 8.47
N CYS A 262 -10.33 6.24 9.46
CA CYS A 262 -10.99 6.36 10.75
C CYS A 262 -12.32 7.13 10.71
N GLY A 263 -12.46 8.14 9.87
CA GLY A 263 -13.66 8.98 9.81
C GLY A 263 -14.76 8.45 8.91
N LEU A 264 -15.82 9.24 8.86
CA LEU A 264 -16.94 9.11 7.92
C LEU A 264 -17.02 10.37 7.07
N SER A 265 -17.48 10.23 5.84
CA SER A 265 -17.55 11.33 4.88
C SER A 265 -18.83 12.18 5.09
N TYR A 266 -18.82 13.40 4.57
CA TYR A 266 -19.94 14.34 4.74
C TYR A 266 -21.27 13.84 4.18
N ASP A 267 -21.26 13.02 3.14
CA ASP A 267 -22.44 12.38 2.58
C ASP A 267 -23.09 11.37 3.55
N GLU A 268 -22.27 10.67 4.33
CA GLU A 268 -22.75 9.76 5.37
C GLU A 268 -23.30 10.52 6.58
N ILE A 269 -22.63 11.60 6.98
CA ILE A 269 -23.10 12.47 8.06
C ILE A 269 -24.45 13.10 7.67
N TRP A 270 -24.58 13.57 6.45
CA TRP A 270 -25.81 14.15 5.92
C TRP A 270 -26.95 13.14 5.81
N SER A 271 -26.66 11.92 5.34
CA SER A 271 -27.69 10.90 5.15
C SER A 271 -28.09 10.14 6.42
N HIS A 272 -27.24 10.16 7.46
CA HIS A 272 -27.47 9.46 8.72
C HIS A 272 -27.35 10.40 9.94
N PRO A 273 -28.12 11.50 10.00
CA PRO A 273 -27.95 12.51 11.04
C PRO A 273 -28.11 11.96 12.47
N LYS A 274 -28.89 10.90 12.66
CA LYS A 274 -29.11 10.25 13.96
C LYS A 274 -27.97 9.31 14.39
N ALA A 275 -26.97 9.11 13.52
CA ALA A 275 -25.80 8.33 13.86
C ALA A 275 -24.73 9.15 14.60
N PHE A 276 -24.90 10.45 14.72
CA PHE A 276 -23.88 11.37 15.24
C PHE A 276 -24.40 12.18 16.43
N LEU A 277 -23.50 12.46 17.36
CA LEU A 277 -23.74 13.38 18.48
C LEU A 277 -23.69 14.82 17.96
N GLU A 278 -24.78 15.55 18.13
CA GLU A 278 -24.90 16.92 17.65
C GLU A 278 -23.82 17.83 18.24
N GLY A 279 -23.09 18.53 17.35
CA GLY A 279 -22.05 19.48 17.71
C GLY A 279 -20.83 18.89 18.43
N LYS A 280 -20.72 17.57 18.52
CA LYS A 280 -19.54 16.90 19.12
C LYS A 280 -18.57 16.43 18.05
N THR A 281 -17.30 16.64 18.31
CA THR A 281 -16.20 16.14 17.49
C THR A 281 -15.23 15.32 18.32
N ILE A 282 -14.52 14.44 17.65
CA ILE A 282 -13.36 13.71 18.16
C ILE A 282 -12.07 14.29 17.58
N LYS A 283 -10.93 13.63 17.74
CA LYS A 283 -9.63 14.09 17.18
C LYS A 283 -9.77 14.44 15.69
N TRP A 284 -9.04 15.43 15.23
CA TRP A 284 -9.06 15.99 13.86
C TRP A 284 -10.42 16.58 13.44
N ASP A 285 -11.20 17.05 14.41
CA ASP A 285 -12.54 17.64 14.20
C ASP A 285 -13.52 16.71 13.46
N LEU A 286 -13.28 15.39 13.52
CA LEU A 286 -14.20 14.42 12.96
C LEU A 286 -15.49 14.37 13.79
N PRO A 287 -16.67 14.35 13.16
CA PRO A 287 -17.93 14.21 13.85
C PRO A 287 -17.99 12.93 14.71
N ALA A 288 -18.40 13.09 15.95
CA ALA A 288 -18.50 11.98 16.90
C ALA A 288 -19.72 11.11 16.61
N LEU A 289 -19.51 9.79 16.43
CA LEU A 289 -20.60 8.83 16.34
C LEU A 289 -21.30 8.69 17.70
N ASP A 290 -22.61 8.59 17.68
CA ASP A 290 -23.42 8.14 18.82
C ASP A 290 -23.42 6.61 18.86
N LEU A 291 -22.43 6.03 19.52
CA LEU A 291 -22.25 4.58 19.56
C LEU A 291 -23.35 3.84 20.36
N ASP A 292 -24.23 4.55 21.02
CA ASP A 292 -25.44 3.98 21.63
C ASP A 292 -26.62 3.94 20.65
N SER A 293 -26.49 4.62 19.49
CA SER A 293 -27.49 4.65 18.42
C SER A 293 -27.42 3.40 17.52
N LYS A 294 -28.58 2.81 17.22
CA LYS A 294 -28.69 1.74 16.21
C LYS A 294 -28.29 2.20 14.80
N GLU A 295 -28.47 3.47 14.52
CA GLU A 295 -28.08 4.08 13.23
C GLU A 295 -26.55 4.11 13.09
N ALA A 296 -25.84 4.47 14.15
CA ALA A 296 -24.37 4.43 14.16
C ALA A 296 -23.85 3.00 14.04
N GLU A 297 -24.43 2.03 14.74
CA GLU A 297 -24.08 0.62 14.60
C GLU A 297 -24.30 0.14 13.16
N LYS A 298 -25.45 0.47 12.54
CA LYS A 298 -25.73 0.12 11.14
C LYS A 298 -24.68 0.68 10.21
N LEU A 299 -24.30 1.94 10.39
CA LEU A 299 -23.31 2.61 9.55
C LEU A 299 -21.91 2.00 9.69
N ILE A 300 -21.49 1.63 10.91
CA ILE A 300 -20.24 0.92 11.15
C ILE A 300 -20.26 -0.45 10.45
N ARG A 301 -21.35 -1.22 10.61
CA ARG A 301 -21.51 -2.52 9.95
C ARG A 301 -21.45 -2.41 8.44
N GLU A 302 -22.08 -1.41 7.85
CA GLU A 302 -22.04 -1.16 6.40
C GLU A 302 -20.62 -0.88 5.91
N LYS A 303 -19.88 -0.05 6.65
CA LYS A 303 -18.47 0.25 6.33
C LYS A 303 -17.60 -1.00 6.40
N VAL A 304 -17.68 -1.75 7.49
CA VAL A 304 -16.93 -3.00 7.68
C VAL A 304 -17.29 -4.04 6.62
N ASN A 305 -18.59 -4.21 6.32
CA ASN A 305 -19.07 -5.12 5.28
C ASN A 305 -18.49 -4.80 3.90
N THR A 306 -18.47 -3.49 3.57
CA THR A 306 -17.93 -2.99 2.31
C THR A 306 -16.45 -3.36 2.16
N TYR A 307 -15.64 -3.13 3.19
CA TYR A 307 -14.22 -3.48 3.18
C TYR A 307 -13.98 -4.99 3.19
N ALA A 308 -14.73 -5.72 4.00
CA ALA A 308 -14.64 -7.18 4.05
C ALA A 308 -14.95 -7.85 2.69
N LYS A 309 -15.90 -7.33 1.91
CA LYS A 309 -16.19 -7.83 0.55
C LYS A 309 -15.06 -7.54 -0.43
N ARG A 310 -14.45 -6.37 -0.34
CA ARG A 310 -13.43 -5.89 -1.30
C ARG A 310 -12.08 -6.54 -1.12
N PHE A 311 -11.63 -6.75 0.12
CA PHE A 311 -10.26 -7.09 0.46
C PHE A 311 -10.12 -8.45 1.13
N ASP A 312 -8.93 -9.03 1.12
CA ASP A 312 -8.62 -10.26 1.86
C ASP A 312 -8.48 -9.99 3.36
N GLY A 313 -7.93 -8.83 3.70
CA GLY A 313 -7.87 -8.22 5.02
C GLY A 313 -7.84 -6.70 4.89
N PHE A 314 -7.79 -5.96 5.99
CA PHE A 314 -7.65 -4.50 5.97
C PHE A 314 -7.10 -3.95 7.28
N ARG A 315 -6.38 -2.84 7.17
CA ARG A 315 -6.01 -1.99 8.31
C ARG A 315 -7.20 -1.10 8.67
N ILE A 316 -7.42 -0.92 9.95
CA ILE A 316 -8.34 0.10 10.48
C ILE A 316 -7.48 1.22 11.04
N ASP A 317 -7.51 2.36 10.35
CA ASP A 317 -6.79 3.57 10.70
C ASP A 317 -7.29 4.11 12.05
N ALA A 318 -6.36 4.48 12.93
CA ALA A 318 -6.63 5.07 14.24
C ALA A 318 -7.78 4.37 15.01
N SER A 319 -7.74 3.06 15.11
CA SER A 319 -8.81 2.23 15.73
C SER A 319 -9.20 2.69 17.14
N TRP A 320 -8.27 3.28 17.87
CA TRP A 320 -8.51 3.85 19.20
C TRP A 320 -9.62 4.92 19.22
N ILE A 321 -9.85 5.64 18.11
CA ILE A 321 -10.94 6.61 17.97
C ILE A 321 -12.29 5.93 18.13
N TYR A 322 -12.45 4.70 17.66
CA TYR A 322 -13.69 3.95 17.79
C TYR A 322 -13.82 3.30 19.17
N VAL A 323 -12.70 2.89 19.76
CA VAL A 323 -12.70 2.16 21.04
C VAL A 323 -12.95 3.08 22.22
N GLN A 324 -12.39 4.29 22.22
CA GLN A 324 -12.51 5.24 23.33
C GLN A 324 -12.87 6.66 22.87
N PRO A 325 -13.96 6.85 22.11
CA PRO A 325 -14.38 8.18 21.71
C PRO A 325 -14.85 8.96 22.95
N LEU A 326 -14.41 10.21 23.05
CA LEU A 326 -14.84 11.12 24.13
C LEU A 326 -14.62 10.57 25.56
N ASN A 327 -13.54 9.79 25.77
CA ASN A 327 -13.21 9.16 27.05
C ASN A 327 -14.23 8.13 27.56
N LYS A 328 -15.09 7.60 26.69
CA LYS A 328 -16.06 6.55 26.99
C LYS A 328 -15.58 5.24 26.38
N ASP A 329 -15.56 4.17 27.17
CA ASP A 329 -15.11 2.86 26.72
C ASP A 329 -16.21 2.13 25.94
N TYR A 330 -16.00 1.97 24.63
CA TYR A 330 -16.86 1.19 23.75
C TYR A 330 -16.12 0.00 23.11
N GLY A 331 -14.92 -0.33 23.62
CA GLY A 331 -14.02 -1.30 22.99
C GLY A 331 -14.69 -2.62 22.65
N ASP A 332 -15.29 -3.30 23.61
CA ASP A 332 -15.97 -4.58 23.39
C ASP A 332 -17.08 -4.48 22.36
N LYS A 333 -17.91 -3.44 22.48
CA LYS A 333 -19.03 -3.25 21.56
C LYS A 333 -18.56 -3.10 20.11
N ILE A 334 -17.59 -2.21 19.88
CA ILE A 334 -17.12 -1.91 18.53
C ILE A 334 -16.36 -3.09 17.93
N LEU A 335 -15.48 -3.72 18.70
CA LEU A 335 -14.72 -4.87 18.21
C LEU A 335 -15.63 -6.06 17.89
N ASN A 336 -16.67 -6.29 18.71
CA ASN A 336 -17.67 -7.32 18.42
C ASN A 336 -18.46 -7.00 17.14
N ILE A 337 -18.85 -5.74 16.91
CA ILE A 337 -19.52 -5.33 15.67
C ILE A 337 -18.64 -5.60 14.45
N ILE A 338 -17.35 -5.26 14.54
CA ILE A 338 -16.37 -5.48 13.45
C ILE A 338 -16.20 -6.99 13.21
N ASP A 339 -15.92 -7.76 14.25
CA ASP A 339 -15.69 -9.20 14.16
C ASP A 339 -16.91 -9.94 13.60
N ASP A 340 -18.10 -9.64 14.09
CA ASP A 340 -19.35 -10.24 13.63
C ASP A 340 -19.59 -9.95 12.15
N GLU A 341 -19.42 -8.68 11.73
CA GLU A 341 -19.69 -8.30 10.34
C GLU A 341 -18.63 -8.89 9.39
N VAL A 342 -17.36 -8.94 9.79
CA VAL A 342 -16.31 -9.61 9.02
C VAL A 342 -16.60 -11.10 8.87
N LYS A 343 -16.94 -11.80 9.96
CA LYS A 343 -17.27 -13.24 9.93
C LYS A 343 -18.52 -13.54 9.12
N LYS A 344 -19.50 -12.64 9.12
CA LYS A 344 -20.70 -12.74 8.27
C LYS A 344 -20.36 -12.72 6.79
N VAL A 345 -19.37 -11.92 6.37
CA VAL A 345 -18.93 -11.80 4.98
C VAL A 345 -17.95 -12.88 4.57
N LYS A 346 -16.99 -13.19 5.43
CA LYS A 346 -15.82 -14.05 5.14
C LYS A 346 -16.01 -15.50 5.56
N GLY A 347 -16.97 -15.78 6.41
CA GLY A 347 -17.15 -17.08 7.04
C GLY A 347 -16.69 -17.10 8.51
N LYS A 348 -17.27 -18.04 9.27
CA LYS A 348 -17.05 -18.13 10.73
C LYS A 348 -15.60 -18.41 11.12
N ASP A 349 -14.88 -19.14 10.27
CA ASP A 349 -13.50 -19.56 10.50
C ASP A 349 -12.46 -18.54 9.98
N PHE A 350 -12.91 -17.36 9.58
CA PHE A 350 -12.00 -16.32 9.12
C PHE A 350 -11.03 -15.90 10.23
N ASP A 351 -9.74 -15.92 9.91
CA ASP A 351 -8.69 -15.47 10.83
C ASP A 351 -8.74 -13.94 10.99
N LEU A 352 -9.25 -13.49 12.14
CA LEU A 352 -9.37 -12.08 12.50
C LEU A 352 -8.01 -11.36 12.60
N HIS A 353 -6.89 -12.07 12.61
CA HIS A 353 -5.57 -11.47 12.46
C HIS A 353 -5.34 -10.82 11.09
N ASN A 354 -6.24 -11.00 10.12
CA ASN A 354 -6.23 -10.25 8.87
C ASN A 354 -6.93 -8.89 8.98
N ILE A 355 -7.57 -8.59 10.11
CA ILE A 355 -8.05 -7.26 10.45
C ILE A 355 -7.00 -6.62 11.35
N MET A 356 -6.32 -5.61 10.81
CA MET A 356 -5.14 -5.00 11.43
C MET A 356 -5.57 -3.68 12.07
N HIS A 357 -5.55 -3.61 13.37
CA HIS A 357 -5.96 -2.41 14.09
C HIS A 357 -4.76 -1.53 14.43
N GLU A 358 -4.80 -0.28 14.03
CA GLU A 358 -3.88 0.72 14.54
C GLU A 358 -4.40 1.26 15.87
N PHE A 359 -4.08 0.55 16.95
CA PHE A 359 -4.43 1.02 18.29
C PHE A 359 -3.49 2.08 18.81
N VAL A 360 -2.25 2.03 18.37
CA VAL A 360 -1.19 2.86 18.92
C VAL A 360 -0.24 3.24 17.81
N ALA A 361 -0.12 4.53 17.55
CA ALA A 361 0.83 5.05 16.58
C ALA A 361 2.23 5.27 17.19
N SER A 362 2.33 5.41 18.52
CA SER A 362 3.58 5.63 19.25
C SER A 362 3.49 5.14 20.71
N VAL A 363 4.64 5.01 21.37
CA VAL A 363 4.71 4.71 22.82
C VAL A 363 3.96 5.75 23.65
N ASP A 364 4.06 7.01 23.26
CA ASP A 364 3.38 8.10 23.95
C ASP A 364 1.86 7.96 23.82
N ASP A 365 1.35 7.57 22.65
CA ASP A 365 -0.07 7.27 22.47
C ASP A 365 -0.52 6.10 23.34
N PHE A 366 0.30 5.04 23.46
CA PHE A 366 0.00 3.92 24.33
C PHE A 366 -0.15 4.33 25.80
N ASN A 367 0.73 5.19 26.28
CA ASN A 367 0.67 5.69 27.64
C ASN A 367 -0.56 6.61 27.87
N VAL A 368 -0.94 7.39 26.84
CA VAL A 368 -2.12 8.27 26.90
C VAL A 368 -3.42 7.47 26.92
N TYR A 369 -3.51 6.36 26.16
CA TYR A 369 -4.75 5.57 26.04
C TYR A 369 -4.83 4.38 26.99
N ASP A 370 -3.98 4.33 28.02
CA ASP A 370 -3.97 3.25 29.01
C ASP A 370 -3.85 1.86 28.37
N GLY A 371 -2.65 1.52 27.95
CA GLY A 371 -2.36 0.27 27.24
C GLY A 371 -2.80 -0.99 27.98
N GLU A 372 -2.92 -0.97 29.31
CA GLU A 372 -3.45 -2.09 30.09
C GLU A 372 -4.94 -2.32 29.81
N LYS A 373 -5.72 -1.27 29.53
CA LYS A 373 -7.13 -1.39 29.11
C LYS A 373 -7.27 -1.94 27.69
N LEU A 374 -6.30 -1.68 26.81
CA LEU A 374 -6.29 -2.23 25.46
C LEU A 374 -5.86 -3.69 25.40
N LYS A 375 -5.12 -4.17 26.43
CA LYS A 375 -4.57 -5.52 26.46
C LYS A 375 -5.61 -6.63 26.22
N PRO A 376 -6.80 -6.66 26.84
CA PRO A 376 -7.81 -7.70 26.59
C PRO A 376 -8.26 -7.75 25.13
N TYR A 377 -8.30 -6.61 24.44
CA TYR A 377 -8.69 -6.54 23.03
C TYR A 377 -7.58 -7.05 22.12
N ILE A 378 -6.33 -6.72 22.44
CA ILE A 378 -5.15 -7.08 21.65
C ILE A 378 -4.85 -8.58 21.80
N ASP A 379 -4.87 -9.13 23.01
CA ASP A 379 -4.55 -10.52 23.27
C ASP A 379 -5.46 -11.50 22.56
N ASN A 380 -6.73 -11.15 22.38
CA ASN A 380 -7.74 -12.07 21.90
C ASN A 380 -8.17 -11.83 20.44
N ARG A 381 -7.93 -10.65 19.85
CA ARG A 381 -8.61 -10.26 18.62
C ARG A 381 -7.79 -9.44 17.64
N VAL A 382 -6.78 -8.70 18.09
CA VAL A 382 -6.30 -7.55 17.34
C VAL A 382 -4.79 -7.54 17.19
N LYS A 383 -4.34 -7.08 16.04
CA LYS A 383 -2.91 -6.83 15.79
C LYS A 383 -2.60 -5.35 15.91
N ILE A 384 -1.57 -5.02 16.64
CA ILE A 384 -1.01 -3.68 16.66
C ILE A 384 -0.23 -3.48 15.39
N TYR A 385 -0.64 -2.48 14.64
CA TYR A 385 0.04 -2.01 13.46
C TYR A 385 0.90 -0.80 13.83
N THR A 386 2.22 -0.88 13.66
CA THR A 386 3.12 0.21 14.01
C THR A 386 4.34 0.28 13.11
N SER A 387 4.84 1.50 12.87
CA SER A 387 5.96 1.76 11.98
C SER A 387 7.29 2.05 12.68
N ASP A 388 7.32 2.40 13.96
CA ASP A 388 8.55 2.97 14.55
C ASP A 388 8.94 2.38 15.92
N TRP A 389 8.29 1.33 16.36
CA TRP A 389 8.28 0.95 17.76
C TRP A 389 9.54 0.28 18.28
N LEU A 390 10.25 -0.44 17.42
CA LEU A 390 11.38 -1.23 17.89
C LEU A 390 12.58 -0.33 18.16
N ALA A 391 12.83 0.66 17.32
CA ALA A 391 14.04 1.46 17.42
C ALA A 391 14.03 2.51 18.52
N ASP A 392 12.86 2.97 18.94
CA ASP A 392 12.76 3.94 20.03
C ASP A 392 12.77 3.25 21.37
N ASP A 393 12.26 2.03 21.45
CA ASP A 393 12.23 1.31 22.69
C ASP A 393 12.11 -0.22 22.52
N TRP A 394 13.22 -0.87 22.17
CA TRP A 394 13.31 -2.32 22.29
C TRP A 394 12.98 -2.79 23.71
N GLY A 395 13.24 -1.94 24.70
CA GLY A 395 12.77 -2.10 26.06
C GLY A 395 11.25 -2.17 26.14
N THR A 396 10.53 -1.37 25.36
CA THR A 396 9.06 -1.38 25.33
C THR A 396 8.53 -2.64 24.68
N ASN A 397 9.10 -3.10 23.55
CA ASN A 397 8.71 -4.39 22.98
C ASN A 397 9.03 -5.55 23.90
N LYS A 398 10.19 -5.54 24.52
CA LYS A 398 10.52 -6.49 25.59
C LYS A 398 9.51 -6.37 26.72
N SER A 399 9.16 -5.14 27.11
CA SER A 399 8.12 -4.85 28.09
C SER A 399 6.75 -5.38 27.66
N PHE A 400 6.36 -5.28 26.39
CA PHE A 400 5.09 -5.85 25.89
C PHE A 400 5.10 -7.39 25.95
N ILE A 401 6.21 -8.01 25.53
CA ILE A 401 6.37 -9.46 25.63
C ILE A 401 6.40 -9.91 27.11
N GLU A 402 7.11 -9.19 27.97
CA GLU A 402 7.15 -9.44 29.42
C GLU A 402 5.77 -9.26 30.07
N ARG A 403 4.90 -8.40 29.52
CA ARG A 403 3.49 -8.26 29.91
C ARG A 403 2.57 -9.32 29.30
N GLY A 404 3.11 -10.28 28.56
CA GLY A 404 2.40 -11.41 28.00
C GLY A 404 1.78 -11.19 26.63
N TRP A 405 2.18 -10.14 25.89
CA TRP A 405 1.73 -9.93 24.52
C TRP A 405 2.53 -10.83 23.57
N LYS A 406 1.86 -11.37 22.57
CA LYS A 406 2.47 -12.32 21.65
C LYS A 406 3.07 -11.60 20.43
N PRO A 407 4.22 -12.06 19.91
CA PRO A 407 4.85 -11.47 18.71
C PRO A 407 3.92 -11.37 17.49
N GLU A 408 3.00 -12.31 17.33
CA GLU A 408 2.00 -12.29 16.26
C GLU A 408 0.97 -11.15 16.37
N ASN A 409 0.86 -10.51 17.53
CA ASN A 409 -0.01 -9.34 17.72
C ASN A 409 0.57 -8.06 17.11
N PHE A 410 1.83 -8.05 16.70
CA PHE A 410 2.52 -6.86 16.20
C PHE A 410 2.84 -6.98 14.72
N ILE A 411 2.70 -5.86 13.98
CA ILE A 411 3.21 -5.70 12.62
C ILE A 411 4.17 -4.52 12.64
N ILE A 412 5.45 -4.79 12.39
CA ILE A 412 6.53 -3.84 12.58
C ILE A 412 7.09 -3.39 11.24
N GLY A 413 7.31 -2.08 11.08
CA GLY A 413 7.93 -1.49 9.91
C GLY A 413 9.01 -0.47 10.27
N ALA A 414 9.93 -0.22 9.35
CA ALA A 414 10.89 0.87 9.49
C ALA A 414 10.21 2.24 9.32
N THR A 415 9.23 2.29 8.42
CA THR A 415 8.37 3.44 8.14
C THR A 415 7.03 2.97 7.60
N ASN A 416 6.08 3.90 7.48
CA ASN A 416 4.83 3.73 6.74
C ASN A 416 4.54 5.01 5.92
N HIS A 417 3.33 5.15 5.39
CA HIS A 417 2.92 6.31 4.60
C HIS A 417 2.74 7.60 5.43
N ASP A 418 2.54 7.49 6.74
CA ASP A 418 2.41 8.62 7.67
C ASP A 418 3.76 9.07 8.23
N SER A 419 4.80 8.25 8.04
CA SER A 419 6.13 8.52 8.56
C SER A 419 6.96 9.39 7.61
N LYS A 420 7.86 10.20 8.18
CA LYS A 420 8.92 10.85 7.41
C LYS A 420 9.91 9.82 6.86
N PRO A 421 10.63 10.13 5.78
CA PRO A 421 11.74 9.30 5.33
C PRO A 421 12.72 8.99 6.46
N ILE A 422 13.30 7.79 6.44
CA ILE A 422 14.29 7.39 7.45
C ILE A 422 15.47 8.35 7.43
N LYS A 423 15.73 8.99 8.58
CA LYS A 423 16.88 9.86 8.81
C LYS A 423 17.59 9.41 10.06
N PHE A 424 18.89 9.72 10.15
CA PHE A 424 19.68 9.41 11.34
C PHE A 424 19.02 10.00 12.60
N ASN A 425 18.89 9.16 13.61
CA ASN A 425 18.44 9.50 14.94
C ASN A 425 19.38 8.84 15.95
N GLU A 426 19.98 9.62 16.82
CA GLU A 426 21.02 9.16 17.75
C GLU A 426 20.49 8.12 18.76
N ASN A 427 19.30 8.34 19.30
CA ASN A 427 18.71 7.42 20.28
C ASN A 427 18.39 6.08 19.63
N GLN A 428 17.77 6.10 18.45
CA GLN A 428 17.50 4.91 17.66
C GLN A 428 18.80 4.19 17.29
N ALA A 429 19.84 4.91 16.90
CA ALA A 429 21.14 4.32 16.59
C ALA A 429 21.79 3.63 17.79
N LYS A 430 21.69 4.22 18.99
CA LYS A 430 22.16 3.58 20.24
C LYS A 430 21.39 2.28 20.54
N THR A 431 20.07 2.31 20.33
CA THR A 431 19.22 1.13 20.52
C THR A 431 19.56 0.03 19.50
N LEU A 432 19.63 0.37 18.22
CA LEU A 432 20.01 -0.56 17.16
C LEU A 432 21.41 -1.14 17.35
N SER A 433 22.36 -0.34 17.84
CA SER A 433 23.71 -0.80 18.20
C SER A 433 23.65 -1.95 19.21
N LYS A 434 22.86 -1.81 20.26
CA LYS A 434 22.68 -2.86 21.29
C LYS A 434 22.00 -4.11 20.73
N ILE A 435 20.95 -3.94 19.92
CA ILE A 435 20.16 -5.05 19.35
C ILE A 435 20.95 -5.84 18.34
N LEU A 436 21.63 -5.15 17.42
CA LEU A 436 22.28 -5.76 16.27
C LEU A 436 23.77 -6.06 16.50
N GLY A 437 24.33 -5.64 17.63
CA GLY A 437 25.78 -5.78 17.90
C GLY A 437 26.65 -4.95 16.95
N ILE A 438 26.08 -3.94 16.28
CA ILE A 438 26.82 -3.06 15.36
C ILE A 438 27.38 -1.90 16.18
N PRO A 439 28.70 -1.58 16.07
CA PRO A 439 29.27 -0.44 16.78
C PRO A 439 28.52 0.86 16.49
N PHE A 440 28.16 1.61 17.51
CA PHE A 440 27.43 2.89 17.39
C PHE A 440 28.10 3.87 16.40
N GLU A 441 29.44 3.93 16.40
CA GLU A 441 30.19 4.79 15.48
C GLU A 441 29.96 4.46 13.99
N LYS A 442 29.65 3.19 13.65
CA LYS A 442 29.24 2.80 12.29
C LYS A 442 27.84 3.27 11.95
N LEU A 443 26.95 3.31 12.92
CA LEU A 443 25.56 3.75 12.72
C LEU A 443 25.44 5.28 12.60
N LYS A 444 26.49 6.05 12.85
CA LYS A 444 26.56 7.49 12.52
C LYS A 444 26.58 7.75 11.01
N ASP A 445 27.02 6.76 10.21
CA ASP A 445 26.82 6.79 8.75
C ASP A 445 25.34 6.55 8.45
N GLU A 446 24.71 7.50 7.76
CA GLU A 446 23.27 7.47 7.48
C GLU A 446 22.86 6.22 6.69
N LYS A 447 23.71 5.72 5.79
CA LYS A 447 23.42 4.52 5.01
C LYS A 447 23.41 3.27 5.90
N GLU A 448 24.39 3.15 6.80
CA GLU A 448 24.44 2.03 7.74
C GLU A 448 23.29 2.10 8.75
N PHE A 449 22.89 3.30 9.16
CA PHE A 449 21.72 3.50 10.00
C PHE A 449 20.43 3.04 9.28
N VAL A 450 20.21 3.47 8.03
CA VAL A 450 19.05 3.05 7.22
C VAL A 450 19.00 1.53 7.04
N LYS A 451 20.14 0.90 6.75
CA LYS A 451 20.24 -0.57 6.65
C LYS A 451 19.90 -1.26 7.98
N ALA A 452 20.35 -0.69 9.09
CA ALA A 452 20.02 -1.21 10.41
C ALA A 452 18.51 -1.07 10.72
N LYS A 453 17.89 0.06 10.36
CA LYS A 453 16.44 0.26 10.47
C LYS A 453 15.63 -0.76 9.67
N PHE A 454 16.08 -1.18 8.51
CA PHE A 454 15.44 -2.26 7.75
C PHE A 454 15.65 -3.66 8.36
N THR A 455 16.71 -3.84 9.12
CA THR A 455 16.98 -5.14 9.78
C THR A 455 15.99 -5.41 10.90
N GLU A 456 15.58 -4.39 11.59
CA GLU A 456 14.68 -4.46 12.73
C GLU A 456 13.32 -5.11 12.42
N PRO A 457 12.55 -4.67 11.39
CA PRO A 457 11.30 -5.33 11.01
C PRO A 457 11.50 -6.77 10.54
N MET A 458 12.64 -7.09 9.93
CA MET A 458 12.96 -8.45 9.51
C MET A 458 13.09 -9.41 10.68
N MET A 459 13.41 -8.92 11.87
CA MET A 459 13.49 -9.74 13.08
C MET A 459 12.14 -9.95 13.78
N ALA A 460 11.08 -9.27 13.33
CA ALA A 460 9.73 -9.40 13.84
C ALA A 460 8.99 -10.57 13.19
N TYR A 461 7.98 -11.11 13.88
CA TYR A 461 7.11 -12.17 13.35
C TYR A 461 6.35 -11.70 12.11
N ASN A 462 5.71 -10.51 12.18
CA ASN A 462 5.11 -9.83 11.04
C ASN A 462 5.86 -8.54 10.76
N ASN A 463 6.06 -8.23 9.48
CA ASN A 463 6.72 -7.00 9.07
C ASN A 463 5.97 -6.28 7.96
N MET A 464 6.24 -4.98 7.85
CA MET A 464 5.77 -4.17 6.74
C MET A 464 6.90 -3.34 6.16
N LEU A 465 6.74 -3.01 4.89
CA LEU A 465 7.70 -2.26 4.09
C LEU A 465 6.95 -1.21 3.28
N TYR A 466 7.41 0.04 3.34
CA TYR A 466 6.86 1.09 2.48
C TYR A 466 7.64 1.15 1.17
N PHE A 467 6.95 1.16 0.03
CA PHE A 467 7.57 1.01 -1.28
C PHE A 467 8.65 2.06 -1.58
N ARG A 468 8.41 3.31 -1.17
CA ARG A 468 9.34 4.43 -1.39
C ARG A 468 10.70 4.15 -0.76
N ASP A 469 10.69 3.74 0.49
CA ASP A 469 11.92 3.47 1.23
C ASP A 469 12.62 2.20 0.71
N ALA A 470 11.84 1.18 0.34
CA ALA A 470 12.38 -0.05 -0.24
C ALA A 470 13.11 0.21 -1.56
N LEU A 471 12.56 1.04 -2.41
CA LEU A 471 13.18 1.42 -3.70
C LEU A 471 14.26 2.50 -3.55
N ALA A 472 14.38 3.15 -2.39
CA ALA A 472 15.10 4.41 -2.19
C ALA A 472 14.65 5.48 -3.21
N ASN A 473 13.34 5.60 -3.36
CA ASN A 473 12.72 6.52 -4.30
C ASN A 473 12.45 7.86 -3.61
N ASP A 474 12.91 8.96 -4.21
CA ASP A 474 12.71 10.32 -3.65
C ASP A 474 11.27 10.84 -3.87
N GLY A 475 10.47 10.16 -4.70
CA GLY A 475 9.08 10.51 -5.02
C GLY A 475 8.10 9.39 -4.70
N ASP A 476 6.81 9.71 -4.86
CA ASP A 476 5.73 8.75 -4.58
C ASP A 476 5.27 7.96 -5.80
N LYS A 477 5.86 8.19 -6.97
CA LYS A 477 5.58 7.47 -8.20
C LYS A 477 6.63 6.41 -8.49
N ILE A 478 6.19 5.20 -8.75
CA ILE A 478 7.05 4.09 -9.16
C ILE A 478 7.21 4.19 -10.68
N SER A 479 8.45 4.33 -11.16
CA SER A 479 8.74 4.37 -12.60
C SER A 479 8.71 2.98 -13.22
N ALA A 480 8.47 2.89 -14.54
CA ALA A 480 8.46 1.60 -15.25
C ALA A 480 9.82 0.88 -15.22
N ASP A 481 10.90 1.63 -15.05
CA ASP A 481 12.27 1.13 -14.90
C ASP A 481 12.69 0.90 -13.43
N PHE A 482 11.70 0.69 -12.54
CA PHE A 482 11.89 0.53 -11.08
C PHE A 482 12.92 -0.56 -10.72
N GLU A 483 12.96 -1.64 -11.46
CA GLU A 483 13.89 -2.74 -11.21
C GLU A 483 15.35 -2.29 -11.44
N GLU A 484 15.61 -1.58 -12.53
CA GLU A 484 16.95 -1.05 -12.81
C GLU A 484 17.38 -0.02 -11.76
N LYS A 485 16.49 0.90 -11.43
CA LYS A 485 16.74 1.92 -10.40
C LYS A 485 16.96 1.31 -9.03
N TYR A 486 16.19 0.30 -8.66
CA TYR A 486 16.38 -0.43 -7.41
C TYR A 486 17.79 -1.03 -7.32
N PHE A 487 18.22 -1.80 -8.30
CA PHE A 487 19.55 -2.39 -8.27
C PHE A 487 20.68 -1.35 -8.30
N LYS A 488 20.48 -0.25 -9.02
CA LYS A 488 21.43 0.88 -9.00
C LYS A 488 21.48 1.55 -7.62
N ASN A 489 20.35 1.65 -6.94
CA ASN A 489 20.30 2.15 -5.57
C ASN A 489 21.02 1.22 -4.59
N LEU A 490 20.84 -0.09 -4.71
CA LEU A 490 21.58 -1.07 -3.90
C LEU A 490 23.11 -0.98 -4.11
N GLU A 491 23.57 -0.77 -5.34
CA GLU A 491 25.00 -0.52 -5.65
C GLU A 491 25.56 0.69 -4.91
N ASN A 492 24.71 1.67 -4.61
CA ASN A 492 25.05 2.90 -3.90
C ASN A 492 24.75 2.82 -2.39
N GLY A 493 24.38 1.63 -1.89
CA GLY A 493 24.06 1.39 -0.49
C GLY A 493 22.73 2.01 -0.06
N LYS A 494 21.78 2.18 -0.99
CA LYS A 494 20.43 2.75 -0.74
C LYS A 494 19.34 1.70 -0.99
N GLY A 495 18.21 1.87 -0.30
CA GLY A 495 17.04 0.99 -0.42
C GLY A 495 17.14 -0.29 0.39
N PHE A 496 16.08 -1.08 0.35
CA PHE A 496 15.95 -2.29 1.13
C PHE A 496 16.62 -3.49 0.43
N ASN A 497 17.65 -4.04 1.06
CA ASN A 497 18.25 -5.32 0.66
C ASN A 497 17.91 -6.38 1.70
N PRO A 498 16.99 -7.33 1.42
CA PRO A 498 16.60 -8.33 2.41
C PRO A 498 17.75 -9.23 2.82
N MET A 499 18.71 -9.51 1.94
CA MET A 499 19.87 -10.34 2.28
C MET A 499 20.85 -9.60 3.20
N ASP A 500 20.98 -8.28 3.10
CA ASP A 500 21.75 -7.47 4.05
C ASP A 500 21.07 -7.46 5.43
N ALA A 501 19.75 -7.26 5.45
CA ALA A 501 18.98 -7.31 6.69
C ALA A 501 19.06 -8.69 7.36
N LEU A 502 18.96 -9.77 6.60
CA LEU A 502 19.10 -11.14 7.09
C LEU A 502 20.51 -11.44 7.59
N GLU A 503 21.56 -10.97 6.91
CA GLU A 503 22.95 -11.13 7.37
C GLU A 503 23.14 -10.50 8.76
N LYS A 504 22.62 -9.27 8.94
CA LYS A 504 22.68 -8.57 10.25
C LYS A 504 21.86 -9.28 11.32
N ALA A 505 20.64 -9.73 10.97
CA ALA A 505 19.76 -10.46 11.88
C ALA A 505 20.36 -11.81 12.32
N PHE A 506 20.99 -12.55 11.41
CA PHE A 506 21.69 -13.81 11.72
C PHE A 506 22.83 -13.59 12.72
N LYS A 507 23.67 -12.57 12.50
CA LYS A 507 24.75 -12.21 13.43
C LYS A 507 24.20 -11.81 14.79
N ALA A 508 23.15 -10.98 14.83
CA ALA A 508 22.54 -10.52 16.07
C ALA A 508 21.96 -11.69 16.90
N LYS A 509 21.50 -12.75 16.24
CA LYS A 509 20.94 -13.96 16.89
C LYS A 509 21.96 -15.10 17.07
N GLY A 510 23.22 -14.94 16.66
CA GLY A 510 24.25 -15.98 16.70
C GLY A 510 24.07 -17.09 15.66
N LEU A 511 23.09 -16.99 14.77
CA LEU A 511 22.75 -17.99 13.75
C LEU A 511 23.81 -18.10 12.63
N ASP A 512 24.71 -17.13 12.49
CA ASP A 512 25.85 -17.19 11.59
C ASP A 512 26.81 -18.33 11.92
N LYS A 513 26.86 -18.75 13.19
CA LYS A 513 27.65 -19.88 13.69
C LYS A 513 26.87 -21.20 13.66
N ASP A 514 25.58 -21.14 13.98
CA ASP A 514 24.74 -22.33 14.08
C ASP A 514 24.27 -22.83 12.70
N GLU A 515 24.16 -21.93 11.71
CA GLU A 515 23.69 -22.21 10.34
C GLU A 515 24.67 -21.67 9.27
N PRO A 516 25.96 -22.08 9.29
CA PRO A 516 27.01 -21.46 8.47
C PRO A 516 26.77 -21.60 6.96
N GLU A 517 26.16 -22.70 6.51
CA GLU A 517 25.88 -22.91 5.09
C GLU A 517 24.82 -21.93 4.57
N LEU A 518 23.72 -21.75 5.34
CA LEU A 518 22.68 -20.81 5.02
C LEU A 518 23.20 -19.38 5.08
N PHE A 519 23.99 -19.06 6.10
CA PHE A 519 24.62 -17.76 6.26
C PHE A 519 25.52 -17.42 5.06
N ASN A 520 26.36 -18.35 4.61
CA ASN A 520 27.20 -18.15 3.42
C ASN A 520 26.38 -17.89 2.14
N LYS A 521 25.21 -18.54 1.99
CA LYS A 521 24.29 -18.26 0.87
C LYS A 521 23.69 -16.85 0.99
N ILE A 522 23.28 -16.41 2.18
CA ILE A 522 22.81 -15.05 2.44
C ILE A 522 23.86 -14.01 2.01
N VAL A 523 25.10 -14.18 2.48
CA VAL A 523 26.23 -13.30 2.13
C VAL A 523 26.51 -13.29 0.63
N LYS A 524 26.45 -14.47 -0.02
CA LYS A 524 26.59 -14.58 -1.48
C LYS A 524 25.54 -13.75 -2.21
N TYR A 525 24.25 -13.92 -1.87
CA TYR A 525 23.19 -13.22 -2.56
C TYR A 525 23.17 -11.73 -2.26
N ARG A 526 23.51 -11.30 -1.03
CA ARG A 526 23.73 -9.89 -0.71
C ARG A 526 24.74 -9.27 -1.67
N LYS A 527 25.91 -9.90 -1.83
CA LYS A 527 26.97 -9.41 -2.73
C LYS A 527 26.51 -9.36 -4.20
N ILE A 528 25.73 -10.34 -4.66
CA ILE A 528 25.19 -10.34 -6.03
C ILE A 528 24.25 -9.15 -6.24
N LEU A 529 23.33 -8.89 -5.30
CA LEU A 529 22.38 -7.77 -5.40
C LEU A 529 23.07 -6.40 -5.39
N GLU A 530 24.15 -6.24 -4.62
CA GLU A 530 24.91 -4.99 -4.49
C GLU A 530 26.04 -4.84 -5.53
N SER A 531 26.32 -5.86 -6.36
CA SER A 531 27.42 -5.82 -7.31
C SER A 531 27.18 -4.81 -8.43
N LYS A 532 28.20 -4.04 -8.80
CA LYS A 532 28.14 -3.15 -9.97
C LYS A 532 28.05 -3.98 -11.26
N LYS A 533 27.05 -3.73 -12.10
CA LYS A 533 26.98 -4.30 -13.44
C LYS A 533 28.26 -3.95 -14.22
N GLY A 534 29.05 -4.92 -14.59
CA GLY A 534 30.24 -4.71 -15.43
C GLY A 534 31.58 -5.15 -14.82
N THR A 535 31.67 -5.38 -13.52
CA THR A 535 32.93 -5.86 -12.89
C THR A 535 33.30 -7.23 -13.40
N HIS A 536 32.33 -8.11 -13.68
CA HIS A 536 32.64 -9.44 -14.26
C HIS A 536 33.08 -9.40 -15.73
N LYS A 537 32.60 -8.45 -16.54
CA LYS A 537 33.11 -8.28 -17.92
C LYS A 537 34.54 -7.72 -17.95
N LYS A 538 34.86 -6.80 -17.02
CA LYS A 538 36.25 -6.28 -16.94
C LYS A 538 37.24 -7.33 -16.44
N ILE A 539 36.83 -8.17 -15.47
CA ILE A 539 37.70 -9.27 -15.00
C ILE A 539 37.83 -10.34 -16.07
N ALA A 540 36.79 -10.70 -16.80
CA ALA A 540 36.87 -11.63 -17.93
C ALA A 540 37.70 -11.06 -19.09
N LEU A 541 37.55 -9.77 -19.41
CA LEU A 541 38.36 -9.09 -20.43
C LEU A 541 39.83 -8.93 -20.00
N LEU A 542 40.10 -8.67 -18.73
CA LEU A 542 41.45 -8.68 -18.17
C LEU A 542 42.08 -10.08 -18.19
N ALA A 543 41.31 -11.12 -17.87
CA ALA A 543 41.77 -12.51 -17.94
C ALA A 543 42.02 -12.96 -19.40
N ILE A 544 41.15 -12.54 -20.34
CA ILE A 544 41.37 -12.79 -21.78
C ILE A 544 42.56 -11.97 -22.30
N GLY A 545 42.70 -10.71 -21.90
CA GLY A 545 43.81 -9.85 -22.25
C GLY A 545 45.16 -10.38 -21.73
N LEU A 546 45.21 -10.87 -20.50
CA LEU A 546 46.39 -11.54 -19.92
C LEU A 546 46.68 -12.88 -20.62
N GLY A 547 45.67 -13.66 -20.97
CA GLY A 547 45.82 -14.89 -21.74
C GLY A 547 46.37 -14.65 -23.14
N VAL A 548 45.92 -13.59 -23.83
CA VAL A 548 46.43 -13.18 -25.17
C VAL A 548 47.86 -12.63 -25.08
N LEU A 549 48.18 -11.87 -24.03
CA LEU A 549 49.57 -11.38 -23.82
C LEU A 549 50.54 -12.51 -23.48
N LEU A 550 50.12 -13.51 -22.70
CA LEU A 550 50.93 -14.70 -22.41
C LEU A 550 51.13 -15.57 -23.67
N SER A 551 50.10 -15.76 -24.49
CA SER A 551 50.20 -16.50 -25.74
C SER A 551 51.03 -15.75 -26.80
N ALA A 552 50.96 -14.43 -26.90
CA ALA A 552 51.80 -13.61 -27.77
C ALA A 552 53.27 -13.61 -27.29
N GLY A 553 53.49 -13.58 -25.96
CA GLY A 553 54.84 -13.70 -25.39
C GLY A 553 55.50 -15.04 -25.68
N ILE A 554 54.74 -16.14 -25.63
CA ILE A 554 55.23 -17.49 -25.97
C ILE A 554 55.54 -17.61 -27.47
N VAL A 555 54.79 -16.99 -28.36
CA VAL A 555 55.03 -16.96 -29.81
C VAL A 555 56.28 -16.14 -30.15
N ILE A 556 56.54 -15.04 -29.43
CA ILE A 556 57.72 -14.21 -29.62
C ILE A 556 58.98 -14.94 -29.12
N LEU A 557 58.92 -15.62 -27.97
CA LEU A 557 60.03 -16.44 -27.46
C LEU A 557 60.35 -17.64 -28.37
N ASN A 558 59.37 -18.30 -28.95
CA ASN A 558 59.57 -19.38 -29.92
C ASN A 558 60.12 -18.91 -31.26
N LYS A 559 59.81 -17.66 -31.69
CA LYS A 559 60.45 -17.09 -32.90
C LYS A 559 61.91 -16.67 -32.70
N THR A 560 62.23 -16.17 -31.51
CA THR A 560 63.65 -15.81 -31.18
C THR A 560 64.53 -17.02 -30.96
N TYR A 561 64.01 -18.19 -30.59
CA TYR A 561 64.77 -19.42 -30.46
C TYR A 561 65.02 -20.14 -31.81
N LYS A 562 64.16 -19.91 -32.84
CA LYS A 562 64.38 -20.49 -34.20
C LYS A 562 65.20 -19.65 -35.13
N SER A 563 65.72 -18.48 -34.74
CA SER A 563 66.61 -17.65 -35.54
C SER A 563 68.07 -17.70 -35.09
N LYS A 564 68.41 -18.57 -34.15
CA LYS A 564 69.83 -18.82 -33.70
C LYS A 564 70.19 -20.29 -33.71
N GLY A 565 69.65 -21.07 -34.66
CA GLY A 565 70.09 -22.42 -34.97
C GLY A 565 70.34 -22.55 -36.43
#